data_6a95be8f4c36858408003be2a1ae381c
#
_entry.id   6a95be8f4c36858408003be2a1ae381c
#
_cell.length_a   1.000
_cell.length_b   1.000
_cell.length_c   1.000
_cell.angle_alpha   90.00
_cell.angle_beta   90.00
_cell.angle_gamma   90.00
#
_symmetry.space_group_name_H-M   'P 1'
#
loop_
_entity.id
_entity.type
_entity.pdbx_description
1 polymer ?
#
loop_
_entity_poly.entity_id
_entity_poly.type
_entity_poly.pdbx_seq_one_letter_code
_entity_poly.pdbx_strand_id
1 'polypeptide(L)'
;ILTIRQLYYQLVARDIIPNADEIYKRTCSFATKARYAGLIDWDAIEDRGRVPRKPSDWGNIKDLIETALHSYRLPRWKDQEYYIELYCEKQAMEKILEPIARRYHIYFGVNRGYSSASTMYELAKRIDKKITDENKKAVLLYLGDHDPSGLDMVRDIRARTCEFLRLIEDNDYFSVIPLALNQEQVEQYNPPPNPAKITDPRAKWYLAEYGNKSWELDALEPKVLMDITEKGILEFLDEGKYQQWIARENNESKALREFGDNLKL
;
A
#
# COMPACT_ATOMS: atom_id res chain seq x y z
N ILE A 1 8.07 -0.84 13.45
CA ILE A 1 7.10 0.06 14.14
C ILE A 1 5.71 -0.46 13.80
N LEU A 2 4.85 -0.68 14.80
CA LEU A 2 3.51 -1.21 14.63
C LEU A 2 2.47 -0.17 15.03
N THR A 3 1.29 -0.21 14.42
CA THR A 3 0.12 0.49 14.98
C THR A 3 -0.44 -0.30 16.18
N ILE A 4 -1.22 0.35 17.05
CA ILE A 4 -1.91 -0.34 18.17
C ILE A 4 -2.79 -1.48 17.64
N ARG A 5 -3.42 -1.31 16.48
CA ARG A 5 -4.26 -2.35 15.85
C ARG A 5 -3.45 -3.58 15.44
N GLN A 6 -2.29 -3.38 14.84
CA GLN A 6 -1.39 -4.47 14.51
C GLN A 6 -0.85 -5.18 15.75
N LEU A 7 -0.47 -4.43 16.79
CA LEU A 7 -0.09 -5.00 18.08
C LEU A 7 -1.22 -5.88 18.65
N TYR A 8 -2.45 -5.39 18.64
CA TYR A 8 -3.61 -6.15 19.08
C TYR A 8 -3.74 -7.49 18.35
N TYR A 9 -3.72 -7.49 17.01
CA TYR A 9 -3.84 -8.73 16.25
C TYR A 9 -2.64 -9.68 16.43
N GLN A 10 -1.44 -9.16 16.67
CA GLN A 10 -0.30 -10.00 17.02
C GLN A 10 -0.47 -10.68 18.38
N LEU A 11 -1.11 -10.03 19.33
CA LEU A 11 -1.45 -10.63 20.64
C LEU A 11 -2.56 -11.68 20.50
N VAL A 12 -3.57 -11.42 19.68
CA VAL A 12 -4.64 -12.39 19.36
C VAL A 12 -4.07 -13.62 18.65
N ALA A 13 -3.24 -13.43 17.63
CA ALA A 13 -2.65 -14.53 16.87
C ALA A 13 -1.73 -15.44 17.70
N ARG A 14 -1.22 -14.95 18.84
CA ARG A 14 -0.42 -15.71 19.81
C ARG A 14 -1.23 -16.26 20.99
N ASP A 15 -2.56 -16.20 20.91
CA ASP A 15 -3.48 -16.62 21.98
C ASP A 15 -3.24 -15.94 23.34
N ILE A 16 -2.65 -14.73 23.34
CA ILE A 16 -2.40 -13.96 24.57
C ILE A 16 -3.67 -13.25 25.04
N ILE A 17 -4.49 -12.78 24.10
CA ILE A 17 -5.76 -12.10 24.35
C ILE A 17 -6.85 -12.59 23.39
N PRO A 18 -8.13 -12.61 23.79
CA PRO A 18 -9.22 -12.98 22.90
C PRO A 18 -9.52 -11.88 21.87
N ASN A 19 -10.03 -12.27 20.70
CA ASN A 19 -10.47 -11.35 19.65
C ASN A 19 -11.87 -10.80 20.00
N ALA A 20 -11.92 -9.59 20.59
CA ALA A 20 -13.16 -8.90 20.94
C ALA A 20 -12.96 -7.38 20.98
N ASP A 21 -13.97 -6.61 20.58
CA ASP A 21 -13.92 -5.14 20.53
C ASP A 21 -13.61 -4.49 21.89
N GLU A 22 -14.14 -5.06 22.97
CA GLU A 22 -13.86 -4.58 24.32
C GLU A 22 -12.39 -4.75 24.67
N ILE A 23 -11.79 -5.88 24.31
CA ILE A 23 -10.38 -6.17 24.54
C ILE A 23 -9.50 -5.25 23.69
N TYR A 24 -9.90 -4.95 22.46
CA TYR A 24 -9.21 -3.95 21.64
C TYR A 24 -9.18 -2.57 22.32
N LYS A 25 -10.33 -2.08 22.80
CA LYS A 25 -10.40 -0.80 23.53
C LYS A 25 -9.52 -0.78 24.79
N ARG A 26 -9.51 -1.89 25.55
CA ARG A 26 -8.63 -2.05 26.71
C ARG A 26 -7.16 -2.04 26.31
N THR A 27 -6.77 -2.74 25.24
CA THR A 27 -5.41 -2.75 24.70
C THR A 27 -4.94 -1.33 24.33
N CYS A 28 -5.79 -0.52 23.67
CA CYS A 28 -5.49 0.87 23.38
C CYS A 28 -5.22 1.69 24.67
N SER A 29 -6.07 1.54 25.68
CA SER A 29 -5.92 2.23 26.96
C SER A 29 -4.65 1.81 27.71
N PHE A 30 -4.34 0.52 27.75
CA PHE A 30 -3.12 0.01 28.40
C PHE A 30 -1.85 0.47 27.67
N ALA A 31 -1.82 0.39 26.33
CA ALA A 31 -0.68 0.86 25.55
C ALA A 31 -0.41 2.34 25.81
N THR A 32 -1.45 3.18 25.86
CA THR A 32 -1.33 4.60 26.17
C THR A 32 -0.75 4.81 27.58
N LYS A 33 -1.28 4.14 28.59
CA LYS A 33 -0.78 4.24 29.98
C LYS A 33 0.67 3.76 30.09
N ALA A 34 1.02 2.66 29.43
CA ALA A 34 2.37 2.11 29.42
C ALA A 34 3.39 3.08 28.77
N ARG A 35 2.99 3.81 27.71
CA ARG A 35 3.82 4.87 27.11
C ARG A 35 4.05 6.01 28.08
N TYR A 36 3.00 6.51 28.75
CA TYR A 36 3.16 7.56 29.78
C TYR A 36 3.99 7.11 30.98
N ALA A 37 3.95 5.82 31.32
CA ALA A 37 4.77 5.25 32.38
C ALA A 37 6.23 4.95 31.96
N GLY A 38 6.60 5.19 30.71
CA GLY A 38 7.94 4.89 30.17
C GLY A 38 8.23 3.41 29.99
N LEU A 39 7.20 2.53 30.03
CA LEU A 39 7.35 1.09 29.83
C LEU A 39 7.38 0.70 28.34
N ILE A 40 6.85 1.55 27.49
CA ILE A 40 6.87 1.40 26.02
C ILE A 40 7.41 2.71 25.44
N ASP A 41 8.42 2.59 24.58
CA ASP A 41 8.98 3.73 23.85
C ASP A 41 7.91 4.40 22.97
N TRP A 42 7.91 5.74 22.92
CA TRP A 42 6.98 6.51 22.10
C TRP A 42 7.10 6.18 20.63
N ASP A 43 8.29 5.85 20.15
CA ASP A 43 8.56 5.51 18.74
C ASP A 43 8.25 4.03 18.41
N ALA A 44 7.97 3.18 19.42
CA ALA A 44 7.64 1.77 19.20
C ALA A 44 6.24 1.56 18.60
N ILE A 45 5.30 2.48 18.88
CA ILE A 45 3.92 2.42 18.40
C ILE A 45 3.61 3.68 17.61
N GLU A 46 3.20 3.49 16.34
CA GLU A 46 2.79 4.60 15.49
C GLU A 46 1.46 5.22 15.95
N ASP A 47 1.47 6.54 16.16
CA ASP A 47 0.26 7.34 16.28
C ASP A 47 0.23 8.39 15.15
N ARG A 48 -0.82 8.37 14.32
CA ARG A 48 -0.95 9.27 13.17
C ARG A 48 -1.56 10.61 13.55
N GLY A 49 -0.91 11.29 14.49
CA GLY A 49 -1.24 12.66 14.85
C GLY A 49 -1.01 13.64 13.69
N ARG A 50 -1.53 14.87 13.82
CA ARG A 50 -1.23 15.98 12.90
C ARG A 50 0.20 16.45 13.13
N VAL A 51 1.12 16.06 12.23
CA VAL A 51 2.50 16.52 12.27
C VAL A 51 2.57 17.95 11.68
N PRO A 52 3.05 18.96 12.42
CA PRO A 52 3.26 20.29 11.87
C PRO A 52 4.29 20.22 10.74
N ARG A 53 4.09 21.02 9.68
CA ARG A 53 4.98 21.09 8.52
C ARG A 53 5.70 22.43 8.48
N LYS A 54 7.01 22.39 8.26
CA LYS A 54 7.86 23.55 7.98
C LYS A 54 8.28 23.52 6.50
N PRO A 55 8.35 24.66 5.78
CA PRO A 55 9.00 24.72 4.47
C PRO A 55 10.43 24.20 4.56
N SER A 56 10.91 23.58 3.48
CA SER A 56 12.30 23.11 3.41
C SER A 56 13.26 24.29 3.38
N ASP A 57 14.34 24.19 4.14
CA ASP A 57 15.48 25.10 4.12
C ASP A 57 16.78 24.27 4.17
N TRP A 58 17.86 24.84 3.65
CA TRP A 58 19.17 24.21 3.60
C TRP A 58 20.20 25.16 4.20
N GLY A 59 21.15 24.61 4.94
CA GLY A 59 22.21 25.40 5.57
C GLY A 59 23.19 26.00 4.57
N ASN A 60 23.37 25.33 3.42
CA ASN A 60 24.24 25.75 2.33
C ASN A 60 23.88 25.00 1.04
N ILE A 61 24.57 25.31 -0.07
CA ILE A 61 24.31 24.73 -1.37
C ILE A 61 24.68 23.23 -1.44
N LYS A 62 25.64 22.76 -0.64
CA LYS A 62 26.01 21.33 -0.59
C LYS A 62 24.88 20.51 0.02
N ASP A 63 24.24 21.01 1.07
CA ASP A 63 23.06 20.36 1.67
C ASP A 63 21.91 20.26 0.67
N LEU A 64 21.73 21.28 -0.20
CA LEU A 64 20.75 21.23 -1.29
C LEU A 64 21.10 20.13 -2.30
N ILE A 65 22.37 20.02 -2.71
CA ILE A 65 22.84 18.99 -3.64
C ILE A 65 22.65 17.59 -3.04
N GLU A 66 23.00 17.38 -1.78
CA GLU A 66 22.76 16.11 -1.08
C GLU A 66 21.26 15.77 -1.03
N THR A 67 20.42 16.76 -0.77
CA THR A 67 18.95 16.57 -0.80
C THR A 67 18.47 16.19 -2.20
N ALA A 68 19.01 16.85 -3.24
CA ALA A 68 18.70 16.51 -4.63
C ALA A 68 19.13 15.08 -4.98
N LEU A 69 20.33 14.65 -4.58
CA LEU A 69 20.82 13.28 -4.76
C LEU A 69 19.92 12.23 -4.07
N HIS A 70 19.46 12.54 -2.85
CA HIS A 70 18.54 11.66 -2.14
C HIS A 70 17.18 11.51 -2.81
N SER A 71 16.69 12.55 -3.47
CA SER A 71 15.39 12.58 -4.12
C SER A 71 15.42 12.26 -5.63
N TYR A 72 16.61 12.30 -6.24
CA TYR A 72 16.75 12.07 -7.68
C TYR A 72 16.39 10.64 -8.06
N ARG A 73 15.39 10.51 -8.94
CA ARG A 73 14.95 9.24 -9.50
C ARG A 73 14.57 9.43 -10.95
N LEU A 74 15.00 8.51 -11.79
CA LEU A 74 14.56 8.42 -13.17
C LEU A 74 13.24 7.63 -13.29
N PRO A 75 12.48 7.78 -14.38
CA PRO A 75 11.22 7.08 -14.59
C PRO A 75 11.47 5.60 -14.94
N ARG A 76 11.83 4.78 -13.95
CA ARG A 76 12.27 3.38 -14.09
C ARG A 76 11.27 2.48 -14.82
N TRP A 77 9.98 2.86 -14.83
CA TRP A 77 8.90 2.16 -15.52
C TRP A 77 8.66 2.65 -16.96
N LYS A 78 9.51 3.55 -17.48
CA LYS A 78 9.28 4.17 -18.79
C LYS A 78 9.20 3.14 -19.92
N ASP A 79 10.11 2.16 -19.94
CA ASP A 79 10.21 1.18 -21.00
C ASP A 79 9.54 -0.17 -20.65
N GLN A 80 8.78 -0.22 -19.55
CA GLN A 80 7.99 -1.38 -19.15
C GLN A 80 6.72 -1.46 -20.01
N GLU A 81 6.23 -2.68 -20.26
CA GLU A 81 4.94 -2.94 -20.91
C GLU A 81 3.77 -2.47 -20.04
N TYR A 82 3.92 -2.65 -18.73
CA TYR A 82 2.89 -2.34 -17.76
C TYR A 82 3.15 -1.02 -17.05
N TYR A 83 2.06 -0.34 -16.70
CA TYR A 83 2.02 0.70 -15.69
C TYR A 83 1.30 0.14 -14.48
N ILE A 84 1.91 0.17 -13.32
CA ILE A 84 1.32 -0.38 -12.10
C ILE A 84 1.17 0.67 -11.00
N GLU A 85 0.08 0.56 -10.25
CA GLU A 85 -0.13 1.27 -8.99
C GLU A 85 -0.47 0.27 -7.88
N LEU A 86 -0.07 0.54 -6.66
CA LEU A 86 -0.35 -0.27 -5.48
C LEU A 86 -1.37 0.43 -4.59
N TYR A 87 -2.48 -0.23 -4.29
CA TYR A 87 -3.50 0.30 -3.40
C TYR A 87 -3.79 -0.64 -2.24
N CYS A 88 -4.07 -0.04 -1.08
CA CYS A 88 -4.47 -0.78 0.11
C CYS A 88 -5.74 -0.19 0.71
N GLU A 89 -6.64 -1.04 1.20
CA GLU A 89 -7.84 -0.61 1.88
C GLU A 89 -7.54 0.14 3.18
N LYS A 90 -6.54 -0.37 3.94
CA LYS A 90 -6.28 0.07 5.31
C LYS A 90 -5.11 1.01 5.43
N GLN A 91 -5.36 2.18 6.05
CA GLN A 91 -4.30 3.12 6.38
C GLN A 91 -3.24 2.52 7.33
N ALA A 92 -3.61 1.57 8.18
CA ALA A 92 -2.67 0.90 9.09
C ALA A 92 -1.52 0.20 8.34
N MET A 93 -1.74 -0.20 7.07
CA MET A 93 -0.74 -0.89 6.26
C MET A 93 0.24 0.04 5.55
N GLU A 94 0.01 1.36 5.55
CA GLU A 94 0.80 2.34 4.80
C GLU A 94 2.29 2.24 5.12
N LYS A 95 2.68 2.17 6.40
CA LYS A 95 4.11 2.05 6.77
C LYS A 95 4.78 0.74 6.38
N ILE A 96 4.01 -0.30 6.13
CA ILE A 96 4.52 -1.59 5.66
C ILE A 96 4.68 -1.57 4.15
N LEU A 97 3.68 -1.03 3.44
CA LEU A 97 3.57 -1.14 1.98
C LEU A 97 4.22 0.04 1.23
N GLU A 98 4.17 1.26 1.78
CA GLU A 98 4.77 2.44 1.15
C GLU A 98 6.28 2.29 0.90
N PRO A 99 7.12 1.72 1.81
CA PRO A 99 8.53 1.47 1.54
C PRO A 99 8.77 0.57 0.33
N ILE A 100 7.87 -0.41 0.08
CA ILE A 100 7.97 -1.30 -1.08
C ILE A 100 7.63 -0.50 -2.35
N ALA A 101 6.52 0.21 -2.36
CA ALA A 101 6.13 1.05 -3.50
C ALA A 101 7.22 2.09 -3.83
N ARG A 102 7.85 2.69 -2.83
CA ARG A 102 9.00 3.61 -3.02
C ARG A 102 10.21 2.89 -3.62
N ARG A 103 10.54 1.68 -3.17
CA ARG A 103 11.65 0.88 -3.71
C ARG A 103 11.47 0.62 -5.20
N TYR A 104 10.26 0.23 -5.59
CA TYR A 104 9.91 -0.04 -6.99
C TYR A 104 9.48 1.20 -7.77
N HIS A 105 9.45 2.38 -7.14
CA HIS A 105 9.11 3.67 -7.76
C HIS A 105 7.75 3.66 -8.44
N ILE A 106 6.74 3.14 -7.74
CA ILE A 106 5.34 3.09 -8.17
C ILE A 106 4.44 3.93 -7.26
N TYR A 107 3.27 4.31 -7.76
CA TYR A 107 2.27 5.00 -6.94
C TYR A 107 1.73 4.08 -5.86
N PHE A 108 1.55 4.64 -4.67
CA PHE A 108 0.89 3.99 -3.55
C PHE A 108 -0.30 4.81 -3.08
N GLY A 109 -1.47 4.18 -2.97
CA GLY A 109 -2.70 4.78 -2.50
C GLY A 109 -3.32 4.01 -1.34
N VAL A 110 -4.01 4.72 -0.45
CA VAL A 110 -4.79 4.12 0.63
C VAL A 110 -6.25 4.51 0.48
N ASN A 111 -7.10 3.51 0.30
CA ASN A 111 -8.55 3.66 0.25
C ASN A 111 -9.11 3.45 1.65
N ARG A 112 -9.66 4.44 2.29
CA ARG A 112 -10.32 4.30 3.60
C ARG A 112 -11.76 3.80 3.42
N GLY A 113 -11.93 2.54 3.02
CA GLY A 113 -13.20 2.02 2.51
C GLY A 113 -13.39 2.34 1.03
N TYR A 114 -14.64 2.50 0.57
CA TYR A 114 -14.91 2.85 -0.84
C TYR A 114 -14.29 4.20 -1.19
N SER A 115 -13.53 4.22 -2.27
CA SER A 115 -12.86 5.42 -2.76
C SER A 115 -13.86 6.49 -3.20
N SER A 116 -13.54 7.75 -2.93
CA SER A 116 -14.33 8.87 -3.42
C SER A 116 -14.33 8.94 -4.95
N ALA A 117 -15.34 9.57 -5.54
CA ALA A 117 -15.38 9.79 -6.99
C ALA A 117 -14.16 10.57 -7.48
N SER A 118 -13.68 11.55 -6.71
CA SER A 118 -12.49 12.33 -7.05
C SER A 118 -11.23 11.47 -7.05
N THR A 119 -11.08 10.55 -6.10
CA THR A 119 -9.93 9.61 -6.05
C THR A 119 -9.92 8.71 -7.29
N MET A 120 -11.09 8.16 -7.67
CA MET A 120 -11.22 7.30 -8.85
C MET A 120 -10.99 8.07 -10.14
N TYR A 121 -11.45 9.31 -10.23
CA TYR A 121 -11.20 10.18 -11.37
C TYR A 121 -9.72 10.49 -11.56
N GLU A 122 -9.01 10.83 -10.48
CA GLU A 122 -7.56 11.10 -10.54
C GLU A 122 -6.75 9.82 -10.87
N LEU A 123 -7.18 8.65 -10.38
CA LEU A 123 -6.63 7.36 -10.82
C LEU A 123 -6.83 7.16 -12.32
N ALA A 124 -8.06 7.32 -12.80
CA ALA A 124 -8.38 7.16 -14.22
C ALA A 124 -7.58 8.11 -15.12
N LYS A 125 -7.39 9.37 -14.72
CA LYS A 125 -6.56 10.33 -15.46
C LYS A 125 -5.10 9.87 -15.61
N ARG A 126 -4.50 9.31 -14.54
CA ARG A 126 -3.13 8.79 -14.62
C ARG A 126 -3.05 7.59 -15.55
N ILE A 127 -4.02 6.67 -15.43
CA ILE A 127 -4.11 5.48 -16.27
C ILE A 127 -4.35 5.85 -17.73
N ASP A 128 -5.30 6.74 -18.02
CA ASP A 128 -5.62 7.21 -19.38
C ASP A 128 -4.37 7.72 -20.10
N LYS A 129 -3.59 8.56 -19.42
CA LYS A 129 -2.32 9.05 -19.96
C LYS A 129 -1.34 7.92 -20.29
N LYS A 130 -1.30 6.86 -19.48
CA LYS A 130 -0.39 5.73 -19.72
C LYS A 130 -0.84 4.83 -20.85
N ILE A 131 -2.14 4.63 -20.98
CA ILE A 131 -2.71 3.86 -22.10
C ILE A 131 -2.59 4.64 -23.39
N THR A 132 -3.02 5.92 -23.41
CA THR A 132 -3.16 6.71 -24.63
C THR A 132 -1.81 7.21 -25.15
N ASP A 133 -0.96 7.77 -24.27
CA ASP A 133 0.29 8.41 -24.67
C ASP A 133 1.47 7.43 -24.74
N GLU A 134 1.45 6.38 -23.90
CA GLU A 134 2.58 5.45 -23.76
C GLU A 134 2.25 4.02 -24.24
N ASN A 135 1.02 3.76 -24.71
CA ASN A 135 0.53 2.45 -25.16
C ASN A 135 0.81 1.31 -24.15
N LYS A 136 0.60 1.57 -22.87
CA LYS A 136 0.82 0.61 -21.80
C LYS A 136 -0.48 -0.06 -21.33
N LYS A 137 -0.34 -1.25 -20.80
CA LYS A 137 -1.38 -1.87 -20.01
C LYS A 137 -1.28 -1.38 -18.55
N ALA A 138 -2.39 -0.99 -17.96
CA ALA A 138 -2.42 -0.51 -16.59
C ALA A 138 -2.93 -1.59 -15.64
N VAL A 139 -2.24 -1.78 -14.51
CA VAL A 139 -2.60 -2.75 -13.48
C VAL A 139 -2.65 -2.07 -12.13
N LEU A 140 -3.77 -2.21 -11.44
CA LEU A 140 -3.89 -1.82 -10.04
C LEU A 140 -3.75 -3.06 -9.15
N LEU A 141 -2.68 -3.12 -8.38
CA LEU A 141 -2.45 -4.14 -7.37
C LEU A 141 -3.17 -3.74 -6.09
N TYR A 142 -4.06 -4.58 -5.59
CA TYR A 142 -4.94 -4.23 -4.48
C TYR A 142 -4.80 -5.17 -3.29
N LEU A 143 -4.73 -4.60 -2.08
CA LEU A 143 -4.76 -5.34 -0.83
C LEU A 143 -5.96 -4.86 0.01
N GLY A 144 -6.84 -5.77 0.36
CA GLY A 144 -8.05 -5.50 1.14
C GLY A 144 -8.43 -6.66 2.05
N ASP A 145 -9.44 -6.45 2.87
CA ASP A 145 -9.98 -7.46 3.77
C ASP A 145 -10.68 -8.59 2.98
N HIS A 146 -10.66 -9.79 3.52
CA HIS A 146 -11.50 -10.88 3.04
C HIS A 146 -12.85 -10.85 3.76
N ASP A 147 -13.67 -9.90 3.38
CA ASP A 147 -15.03 -9.72 3.86
C ASP A 147 -15.97 -9.31 2.69
N PRO A 148 -17.31 -9.26 2.87
CA PRO A 148 -18.23 -8.92 1.79
C PRO A 148 -17.94 -7.58 1.10
N SER A 149 -17.47 -6.58 1.84
CA SER A 149 -17.15 -5.26 1.29
C SER A 149 -15.78 -5.21 0.63
N GLY A 150 -14.77 -5.84 1.23
CA GLY A 150 -13.40 -5.87 0.71
C GLY A 150 -13.30 -6.56 -0.66
N LEU A 151 -14.00 -7.70 -0.83
CA LEU A 151 -14.05 -8.38 -2.13
C LEU A 151 -14.81 -7.56 -3.19
N ASP A 152 -15.90 -6.86 -2.80
CA ASP A 152 -16.64 -6.00 -3.73
C ASP A 152 -15.86 -4.75 -4.14
N MET A 153 -14.95 -4.25 -3.32
CA MET A 153 -14.13 -3.07 -3.65
C MET A 153 -13.28 -3.28 -4.91
N VAL A 154 -12.78 -4.48 -5.14
CA VAL A 154 -12.02 -4.82 -6.37
C VAL A 154 -12.90 -4.60 -7.60
N ARG A 155 -14.14 -5.09 -7.57
CA ARG A 155 -15.13 -4.89 -8.63
C ARG A 155 -15.49 -3.41 -8.79
N ASP A 156 -15.77 -2.72 -7.68
CA ASP A 156 -16.17 -1.30 -7.69
C ASP A 156 -15.07 -0.40 -8.28
N ILE A 157 -13.83 -0.61 -7.87
CA ILE A 157 -12.67 0.14 -8.40
C ILE A 157 -12.55 -0.09 -9.91
N ARG A 158 -12.65 -1.35 -10.36
CA ARG A 158 -12.55 -1.70 -11.78
C ARG A 158 -13.68 -1.05 -12.58
N ALA A 159 -14.93 -1.24 -12.17
CA ALA A 159 -16.11 -0.71 -12.86
C ALA A 159 -16.05 0.82 -13.00
N ARG A 160 -15.82 1.53 -11.90
CA ARG A 160 -15.78 3.00 -11.89
C ARG A 160 -14.59 3.56 -12.64
N THR A 161 -13.43 2.91 -12.59
CA THR A 161 -12.26 3.35 -13.35
C THR A 161 -12.51 3.14 -14.85
N CYS A 162 -13.05 2.00 -15.27
CA CYS A 162 -13.45 1.75 -16.66
C CYS A 162 -14.50 2.75 -17.16
N GLU A 163 -15.47 3.13 -16.33
CA GLU A 163 -16.45 4.15 -16.68
C GLU A 163 -15.77 5.50 -17.00
N PHE A 164 -14.85 5.98 -16.17
CA PHE A 164 -14.09 7.20 -16.43
C PHE A 164 -13.20 7.10 -17.67
N LEU A 165 -12.61 5.93 -17.93
CA LEU A 165 -11.78 5.65 -19.11
C LEU A 165 -12.61 5.42 -20.37
N ARG A 166 -13.93 5.29 -20.27
CA ARG A 166 -14.85 4.89 -21.35
C ARG A 166 -14.48 3.52 -21.96
N LEU A 167 -13.96 2.62 -21.13
CA LEU A 167 -13.66 1.24 -21.48
C LEU A 167 -14.80 0.33 -21.01
N ILE A 168 -14.99 -0.78 -21.72
CA ILE A 168 -15.80 -1.88 -21.18
C ILE A 168 -15.03 -2.56 -20.04
N GLU A 169 -15.74 -3.15 -19.07
CA GLU A 169 -15.07 -3.79 -17.93
C GLU A 169 -14.18 -4.95 -18.35
N ASP A 170 -14.58 -5.72 -19.35
CA ASP A 170 -13.76 -6.79 -19.91
C ASP A 170 -12.89 -6.23 -21.05
N ASN A 171 -11.73 -5.70 -20.69
CA ASN A 171 -10.77 -5.12 -21.62
C ASN A 171 -9.33 -5.50 -21.24
N ASP A 172 -8.41 -5.38 -22.20
CA ASP A 172 -6.99 -5.74 -22.03
C ASP A 172 -6.10 -4.57 -21.54
N TYR A 173 -6.68 -3.37 -21.37
CA TYR A 173 -5.90 -2.16 -21.07
C TYR A 173 -5.81 -1.85 -19.58
N PHE A 174 -6.85 -2.22 -18.80
CA PHE A 174 -6.88 -1.97 -17.37
C PHE A 174 -7.40 -3.16 -16.58
N SER A 175 -6.67 -3.56 -15.55
CA SER A 175 -7.08 -4.61 -14.61
C SER A 175 -6.84 -4.21 -13.16
N VAL A 176 -7.64 -4.79 -12.27
CA VAL A 176 -7.44 -4.71 -10.81
C VAL A 176 -7.18 -6.13 -10.31
N ILE A 177 -6.03 -6.32 -9.67
CA ILE A 177 -5.57 -7.63 -9.18
C ILE A 177 -5.58 -7.62 -7.66
N PRO A 178 -6.43 -8.43 -7.02
CA PRO A 178 -6.41 -8.61 -5.57
C PRO A 178 -5.19 -9.44 -5.17
N LEU A 179 -4.17 -8.79 -4.60
CA LEU A 179 -2.96 -9.47 -4.10
C LEU A 179 -3.21 -10.16 -2.76
N ALA A 180 -3.98 -9.53 -1.88
CA ALA A 180 -4.40 -10.02 -0.56
C ALA A 180 -5.68 -9.26 -0.12
N LEU A 181 -6.50 -9.85 0.73
CA LEU A 181 -6.45 -11.18 1.31
C LEU A 181 -7.38 -12.09 0.48
N ASN A 182 -6.89 -13.23 0.03
CA ASN A 182 -7.69 -14.21 -0.69
C ASN A 182 -7.89 -15.50 0.15
N GLN A 183 -8.79 -16.37 -0.29
CA GLN A 183 -9.15 -17.61 0.43
C GLN A 183 -7.94 -18.55 0.61
N GLU A 184 -7.10 -18.69 -0.41
CA GLU A 184 -5.90 -19.55 -0.34
C GLU A 184 -4.91 -19.05 0.73
N GLN A 185 -4.76 -17.74 0.85
CA GLN A 185 -3.92 -17.12 1.87
C GLN A 185 -4.52 -17.27 3.28
N VAL A 186 -5.85 -17.20 3.40
CA VAL A 186 -6.54 -17.50 4.66
C VAL A 186 -6.25 -18.93 5.11
N GLU A 187 -6.31 -19.90 4.22
CA GLU A 187 -6.00 -21.30 4.51
C GLU A 187 -4.52 -21.52 4.83
N GLN A 188 -3.64 -20.88 4.07
CA GLN A 188 -2.19 -21.00 4.22
C GLN A 188 -1.66 -20.38 5.52
N TYR A 189 -2.12 -19.17 5.85
CA TYR A 189 -1.57 -18.39 6.96
C TYR A 189 -2.42 -18.46 8.22
N ASN A 190 -3.65 -19.00 8.12
CA ASN A 190 -4.60 -19.19 9.21
C ASN A 190 -4.74 -17.95 10.14
N PRO A 191 -5.00 -16.74 9.60
CA PRO A 191 -5.20 -15.56 10.42
C PRO A 191 -6.46 -15.69 11.28
N PRO A 192 -6.54 -15.04 12.44
CA PRO A 192 -7.69 -15.12 13.32
C PRO A 192 -8.95 -14.59 12.64
N PRO A 193 -10.04 -15.39 12.59
CA PRO A 193 -11.28 -14.98 11.93
C PRO A 193 -12.08 -14.00 12.79
N ASN A 194 -12.86 -13.17 12.13
CA ASN A 194 -13.95 -12.37 12.69
C ASN A 194 -15.30 -12.91 12.19
N PRO A 195 -16.42 -12.66 12.91
CA PRO A 195 -17.75 -12.90 12.36
C PRO A 195 -18.00 -12.03 11.13
N ALA A 196 -18.51 -12.63 10.05
CA ALA A 196 -18.88 -11.86 8.86
C ALA A 196 -20.04 -10.89 9.16
N LYS A 197 -19.99 -9.67 8.61
CA LYS A 197 -21.00 -8.63 8.79
C LYS A 197 -22.27 -8.97 8.01
N ILE A 198 -23.22 -9.65 8.65
CA ILE A 198 -24.50 -10.08 8.05
C ILE A 198 -25.40 -8.90 7.63
N THR A 199 -25.20 -7.72 8.17
CA THR A 199 -25.96 -6.50 7.79
C THR A 199 -25.48 -5.87 6.48
N ASP A 200 -24.37 -6.32 5.91
CA ASP A 200 -23.89 -5.85 4.61
C ASP A 200 -24.81 -6.39 3.50
N PRO A 201 -25.28 -5.56 2.54
CA PRO A 201 -26.13 -6.02 1.43
C PRO A 201 -25.51 -7.17 0.60
N ARG A 202 -24.19 -7.28 0.60
CA ARG A 202 -23.43 -8.33 -0.13
C ARG A 202 -23.21 -9.59 0.68
N ALA A 203 -23.55 -9.57 1.98
CA ALA A 203 -23.33 -10.69 2.89
C ALA A 203 -23.97 -12.00 2.38
N LYS A 204 -25.13 -11.94 1.71
CA LYS A 204 -25.83 -13.13 1.22
C LYS A 204 -24.95 -13.96 0.27
N TRP A 205 -24.29 -13.31 -0.69
CA TRP A 205 -23.37 -13.98 -1.61
C TRP A 205 -22.13 -14.49 -0.87
N TYR A 206 -21.51 -13.64 -0.07
CA TYR A 206 -20.29 -13.98 0.67
C TYR A 206 -20.49 -15.17 1.61
N LEU A 207 -21.60 -15.19 2.37
CA LEU A 207 -21.94 -16.28 3.29
C LEU A 207 -22.19 -17.60 2.56
N ALA A 208 -22.74 -17.56 1.34
CA ALA A 208 -22.97 -18.76 0.54
C ALA A 208 -21.65 -19.38 0.05
N GLU A 209 -20.63 -18.54 -0.24
CA GLU A 209 -19.35 -18.97 -0.80
C GLU A 209 -18.32 -19.28 0.29
N TYR A 210 -18.19 -18.40 1.30
CA TYR A 210 -17.12 -18.43 2.30
C TYR A 210 -17.60 -18.72 3.74
N GLY A 211 -18.90 -18.84 3.95
CA GLY A 211 -19.47 -19.07 5.28
C GLY A 211 -19.54 -17.80 6.13
N ASN A 212 -19.66 -17.97 7.44
CA ASN A 212 -19.94 -16.88 8.38
C ASN A 212 -18.69 -16.23 9.01
N LYS A 213 -17.51 -16.50 8.44
CA LYS A 213 -16.24 -15.91 8.91
C LYS A 213 -15.75 -14.87 7.90
N SER A 214 -15.02 -13.91 8.38
CA SER A 214 -14.29 -12.91 7.59
C SER A 214 -12.90 -12.68 8.19
N TRP A 215 -11.99 -12.11 7.42
CA TRP A 215 -10.61 -11.92 7.85
C TRP A 215 -10.13 -10.53 7.45
N GLU A 216 -9.46 -9.90 8.40
CA GLU A 216 -8.87 -8.59 8.17
C GLU A 216 -7.43 -8.72 7.63
N LEU A 217 -7.08 -7.88 6.69
CA LEU A 217 -5.74 -7.84 6.08
C LEU A 217 -4.62 -7.65 7.12
N ASP A 218 -4.87 -6.83 8.13
CA ASP A 218 -3.90 -6.52 9.19
C ASP A 218 -3.75 -7.63 10.25
N ALA A 219 -4.46 -8.74 10.09
CA ALA A 219 -4.23 -9.97 10.84
C ALA A 219 -3.05 -10.81 10.28
N LEU A 220 -2.63 -10.55 9.03
CA LEU A 220 -1.42 -11.16 8.47
C LEU A 220 -0.16 -10.56 9.09
N GLU A 221 0.90 -11.37 9.16
CA GLU A 221 2.20 -10.87 9.57
C GLU A 221 2.74 -9.84 8.57
N PRO A 222 3.35 -8.73 9.04
CA PRO A 222 3.92 -7.70 8.18
C PRO A 222 4.86 -8.24 7.11
N LYS A 223 5.68 -9.22 7.44
CA LYS A 223 6.61 -9.85 6.49
C LYS A 223 5.88 -10.56 5.36
N VAL A 224 4.81 -11.29 5.68
CA VAL A 224 3.98 -11.99 4.68
C VAL A 224 3.36 -10.99 3.70
N LEU A 225 2.82 -9.87 4.20
CA LEU A 225 2.28 -8.80 3.36
C LEU A 225 3.33 -8.18 2.44
N MET A 226 4.55 -7.98 2.97
CA MET A 226 5.67 -7.47 2.17
C MET A 226 6.04 -8.45 1.05
N ASP A 227 6.17 -9.74 1.36
CA ASP A 227 6.56 -10.78 0.39
C ASP A 227 5.49 -10.95 -0.71
N ILE A 228 4.20 -10.94 -0.35
CA ILE A 228 3.08 -10.99 -1.31
C ILE A 228 3.11 -9.77 -2.24
N THR A 229 3.29 -8.58 -1.67
CA THR A 229 3.29 -7.33 -2.42
C THR A 229 4.48 -7.27 -3.39
N GLU A 230 5.67 -7.61 -2.92
CA GLU A 230 6.88 -7.62 -3.74
C GLU A 230 6.76 -8.63 -4.88
N LYS A 231 6.29 -9.84 -4.61
CA LYS A 231 6.02 -10.85 -5.63
C LYS A 231 5.02 -10.34 -6.68
N GLY A 232 3.91 -9.74 -6.27
CA GLY A 232 2.92 -9.21 -7.20
C GLY A 232 3.46 -8.08 -8.08
N ILE A 233 4.36 -7.23 -7.57
CA ILE A 233 5.04 -6.20 -8.38
C ILE A 233 5.98 -6.85 -9.41
N LEU A 234 6.75 -7.86 -9.00
CA LEU A 234 7.73 -8.53 -9.86
C LEU A 234 7.09 -9.29 -11.02
N GLU A 235 5.83 -9.71 -10.93
CA GLU A 235 5.09 -10.35 -12.03
C GLU A 235 4.93 -9.42 -13.25
N PHE A 236 4.96 -8.09 -13.06
CA PHE A 236 4.80 -7.09 -14.10
C PHE A 236 6.09 -6.35 -14.46
N LEU A 237 7.22 -6.76 -13.90
CA LEU A 237 8.50 -6.08 -14.04
C LEU A 237 9.42 -6.81 -15.03
N ASP A 238 9.81 -6.13 -16.12
CA ASP A 238 11.01 -6.53 -16.88
C ASP A 238 12.24 -6.03 -16.12
N GLU A 239 12.87 -6.95 -15.40
CA GLU A 239 14.05 -6.65 -14.56
C GLU A 239 15.20 -6.05 -15.39
N GLY A 240 15.43 -6.54 -16.61
CA GLY A 240 16.51 -6.06 -17.47
C GLY A 240 16.35 -4.58 -17.81
N LYS A 241 15.16 -4.18 -18.24
CA LYS A 241 14.85 -2.77 -18.55
C LYS A 241 14.90 -1.90 -17.28
N TYR A 242 14.40 -2.43 -16.16
CA TYR A 242 14.40 -1.71 -14.88
C TYR A 242 15.82 -1.40 -14.39
N GLN A 243 16.72 -2.38 -14.46
CA GLN A 243 18.12 -2.21 -14.07
C GLN A 243 18.90 -1.24 -14.97
N GLN A 244 18.58 -1.15 -16.25
CA GLN A 244 19.17 -0.15 -17.14
C GLN A 244 18.87 1.29 -16.67
N TRP A 245 17.64 1.56 -16.23
CA TRP A 245 17.27 2.85 -15.67
C TRP A 245 17.95 3.14 -14.33
N ILE A 246 18.11 2.13 -13.46
CA ILE A 246 18.86 2.27 -12.20
C ILE A 246 20.33 2.56 -12.48
N ALA A 247 20.96 1.86 -13.41
CA ALA A 247 22.35 2.10 -13.75
C ALA A 247 22.58 3.53 -14.30
N ARG A 248 21.66 4.00 -15.15
CA ARG A 248 21.68 5.38 -15.63
C ARG A 248 21.51 6.40 -14.51
N GLU A 249 20.52 6.20 -13.62
CA GLU A 249 20.27 7.05 -12.44
C GLU A 249 21.51 7.15 -11.55
N ASN A 250 22.19 6.02 -11.30
CA ASN A 250 23.40 5.98 -10.50
C ASN A 250 24.55 6.77 -11.16
N ASN A 251 24.72 6.66 -12.48
CA ASN A 251 25.74 7.40 -13.22
C ASN A 251 25.46 8.92 -13.20
N GLU A 252 24.21 9.33 -13.39
CA GLU A 252 23.82 10.74 -13.34
C GLU A 252 23.94 11.29 -11.90
N SER A 253 23.59 10.50 -10.88
CA SER A 253 23.78 10.86 -9.47
C SER A 253 25.26 11.03 -9.12
N LYS A 254 26.15 10.16 -9.67
CA LYS A 254 27.58 10.29 -9.49
C LYS A 254 28.11 11.60 -10.08
N ALA A 255 27.69 11.94 -11.30
CA ALA A 255 28.09 13.19 -11.96
C ALA A 255 27.62 14.43 -11.16
N LEU A 256 26.39 14.40 -10.61
CA LEU A 256 25.90 15.49 -9.74
C LEU A 256 26.71 15.61 -8.46
N ARG A 257 27.12 14.50 -7.85
CA ARG A 257 27.97 14.50 -6.65
C ARG A 257 29.34 15.10 -6.95
N GLU A 258 30.00 14.67 -8.01
CA GLU A 258 31.28 15.20 -8.46
C GLU A 258 31.20 16.71 -8.73
N PHE A 259 30.09 17.16 -9.36
CA PHE A 259 29.84 18.59 -9.53
C PHE A 259 29.75 19.33 -8.19
N GLY A 260 29.00 18.78 -7.23
CA GLY A 260 28.86 19.36 -5.88
C GLY A 260 30.18 19.46 -5.13
N ASP A 261 31.02 18.42 -5.21
CA ASP A 261 32.32 18.39 -4.55
C ASP A 261 33.30 19.41 -5.14
N ASN A 262 33.18 19.73 -6.43
CA ASN A 262 34.04 20.71 -7.11
C ASN A 262 33.56 22.16 -6.96
N LEU A 263 32.41 22.42 -6.34
CA LEU A 263 31.95 23.78 -6.06
C LEU A 263 32.89 24.47 -5.03
N LYS A 264 33.60 25.44 -5.47
CA LYS A 264 34.38 26.35 -4.62
C LYS A 264 33.44 27.46 -4.12
N LEU A 265 32.93 27.31 -2.92
CA LEU A 265 32.11 28.30 -2.21
C LEU A 265 32.90 28.86 -1.06
#